data_a97ba874b356c8b9f901f4475c0bdd4f
#
_entry.id   a97ba874b356c8b9f901f4475c0bdd4f
#
_cell.length_a   1.000
_cell.length_b   1.000
_cell.length_c   1.000
_cell.angle_alpha   90.00
_cell.angle_beta   90.00
_cell.angle_gamma   90.00
#
_symmetry.space_group_name_H-M   'P 1'
#
loop_
_entity.id
_entity.type
_entity.pdbx_description
1 polymer ?
#
loop_
_entity_poly.entity_id
_entity_poly.type
_entity_poly.pdbx_seq_one_letter_code
_entity_poly.pdbx_strand_id
1 'polypeptide(L)'
;MKKFPPFLIYLLAAGLAPLVIPFTGGWLFFVLHQRYYPSVWGLPPLQSLIGVSINCTVIGYFFTWFYALPLVFILRRLNRFRLRYLLLAGAIPALFLPYWQAEWKISCLPVLIAGISTAYVFWRLTNFGMDRLAQAEHPPTD
;
A
#
# COMPACT_ATOMS: atom_id res chain seq x y z
N MET A 1 -11.76 10.63 -29.56
CA MET A 1 -11.05 9.80 -28.58
C MET A 1 -11.96 9.55 -27.38
N LYS A 2 -12.13 8.30 -26.93
CA LYS A 2 -12.94 8.01 -25.71
C LYS A 2 -12.22 8.58 -24.50
N LYS A 3 -12.85 9.51 -23.76
CA LYS A 3 -12.29 10.07 -22.51
C LYS A 3 -12.08 8.93 -21.51
N PHE A 4 -10.84 8.76 -21.09
CA PHE A 4 -10.49 7.76 -20.08
C PHE A 4 -11.11 8.19 -18.74
N PRO A 5 -11.99 7.40 -18.13
CA PRO A 5 -12.66 7.82 -16.90
C PRO A 5 -11.62 7.92 -15.77
N PRO A 6 -11.59 9.02 -14.99
CA PRO A 6 -10.62 9.22 -13.91
C PRO A 6 -10.69 8.10 -12.84
N PHE A 7 -11.84 7.44 -12.72
CA PHE A 7 -12.03 6.27 -11.85
C PHE A 7 -11.07 5.11 -12.19
N LEU A 8 -10.77 4.89 -13.47
CA LEU A 8 -9.88 3.79 -13.88
C LEU A 8 -8.44 3.99 -13.38
N ILE A 9 -7.99 5.26 -13.26
CA ILE A 9 -6.66 5.56 -12.70
C ILE A 9 -6.58 5.11 -11.24
N TYR A 10 -7.64 5.31 -10.45
CA TYR A 10 -7.67 4.85 -9.05
C TYR A 10 -7.69 3.34 -8.94
N LEU A 11 -8.41 2.65 -9.84
CA LEU A 11 -8.40 1.18 -9.89
C LEU A 11 -7.02 0.62 -10.26
N LEU A 12 -6.37 1.22 -11.26
CA LEU A 12 -5.01 0.83 -11.65
C LEU A 12 -4.00 1.11 -10.52
N ALA A 13 -4.08 2.28 -9.89
CA ALA A 13 -3.23 2.61 -8.76
C ALA A 13 -3.46 1.65 -7.57
N ALA A 14 -4.72 1.27 -7.28
CA ALA A 14 -5.04 0.30 -6.25
C ALA A 14 -4.56 -1.12 -6.58
N GLY A 15 -4.50 -1.47 -7.86
CA GLY A 15 -3.95 -2.74 -8.32
C GLY A 15 -2.42 -2.80 -8.27
N LEU A 16 -1.73 -1.68 -8.50
CA LEU A 16 -0.27 -1.64 -8.59
C LEU A 16 0.42 -1.28 -7.26
N ALA A 17 -0.20 -0.41 -6.43
CA ALA A 17 0.44 0.08 -5.22
C ALA A 17 0.82 -1.02 -4.20
N PRO A 18 0.01 -2.08 -3.95
CA PRO A 18 0.40 -3.12 -3.01
C PRO A 18 1.61 -3.96 -3.44
N LEU A 19 1.98 -3.94 -4.72
CA LEU A 19 3.16 -4.67 -5.22
C LEU A 19 4.48 -4.14 -4.63
N VAL A 20 4.48 -2.97 -4.01
CA VAL A 20 5.65 -2.44 -3.29
C VAL A 20 5.87 -3.14 -1.94
N ILE A 21 4.86 -3.79 -1.37
CA ILE A 21 4.91 -4.40 -0.03
C ILE A 21 6.03 -5.45 0.11
N PRO A 22 6.25 -6.39 -0.83
CA PRO A 22 7.34 -7.35 -0.73
C PRO A 22 8.72 -6.71 -0.55
N PHE A 23 8.93 -5.57 -1.22
CA PHE A 23 10.23 -4.87 -1.24
C PHE A 23 10.45 -3.93 -0.06
N THR A 24 9.42 -3.65 0.72
CA THR A 24 9.46 -2.74 1.88
C THR A 24 9.12 -3.47 3.17
N GLY A 25 7.85 -3.45 3.55
CA GLY A 25 7.39 -4.06 4.80
C GLY A 25 7.53 -5.58 4.84
N GLY A 26 7.31 -6.27 3.71
CA GLY A 26 7.39 -7.73 3.63
C GLY A 26 8.81 -8.25 3.90
N TRP A 27 9.81 -7.62 3.30
CA TRP A 27 11.21 -7.96 3.54
C TRP A 27 11.64 -7.66 4.97
N LEU A 28 11.26 -6.50 5.50
CA LEU A 28 11.55 -6.13 6.87
C LEU A 28 10.85 -7.06 7.88
N PHE A 29 9.61 -7.43 7.61
CA PHE A 29 8.88 -8.41 8.42
C PHE A 29 9.61 -9.75 8.47
N PHE A 30 10.09 -10.24 7.33
CA PHE A 30 10.86 -11.47 7.24
C PHE A 30 12.13 -11.41 8.08
N VAL A 31 12.94 -10.34 7.92
CA VAL A 31 14.22 -10.18 8.65
C VAL A 31 13.99 -10.14 10.17
N LEU A 32 13.02 -9.34 10.63
CA LEU A 32 12.69 -9.23 12.04
C LEU A 32 12.16 -10.55 12.59
N HIS A 33 11.27 -11.21 11.85
CA HIS A 33 10.67 -12.46 12.31
C HIS A 33 11.71 -13.59 12.40
N GLN A 34 12.61 -13.69 11.43
CA GLN A 34 13.70 -14.67 11.45
C GLN A 34 14.67 -14.43 12.63
N ARG A 35 14.88 -13.16 13.01
CA ARG A 35 15.74 -12.78 14.16
C ARG A 35 15.13 -13.16 15.51
N TYR A 36 13.82 -12.98 15.66
CA TYR A 36 13.14 -13.16 16.97
C TYR A 36 12.45 -14.52 17.11
N TYR A 37 12.10 -15.19 16.01
CA TYR A 37 11.38 -16.47 16.01
C TYR A 37 12.00 -17.48 15.03
N PRO A 38 13.28 -17.85 15.18
CA PRO A 38 13.97 -18.70 14.20
C PRO A 38 13.38 -20.12 14.09
N SER A 39 12.66 -20.58 15.10
CA SER A 39 12.14 -21.97 15.17
C SER A 39 10.76 -22.15 14.53
N VAL A 40 10.06 -21.05 14.17
CA VAL A 40 8.64 -21.14 13.74
C VAL A 40 8.52 -21.62 12.28
N TRP A 41 9.51 -21.39 11.44
CA TRP A 41 9.35 -21.60 10.01
C TRP A 41 9.91 -22.92 9.48
N GLY A 42 10.92 -23.53 10.10
CA GLY A 42 11.48 -24.84 9.67
C GLY A 42 11.84 -24.97 8.17
N LEU A 43 11.55 -23.92 7.37
CA LEU A 43 11.72 -23.89 5.91
C LEU A 43 13.03 -23.18 5.54
N PRO A 44 13.60 -23.49 4.36
CA PRO A 44 14.72 -22.73 3.81
C PRO A 44 14.41 -21.23 3.76
N PRO A 45 15.40 -20.35 4.01
CA PRO A 45 15.19 -18.90 4.11
C PRO A 45 14.49 -18.28 2.89
N LEU A 46 14.82 -18.75 1.69
CA LEU A 46 14.21 -18.25 0.45
C LEU A 46 12.71 -18.58 0.36
N GLN A 47 12.34 -19.82 0.71
CA GLN A 47 10.93 -20.25 0.67
C GLN A 47 10.10 -19.49 1.72
N SER A 48 10.66 -19.27 2.90
CA SER A 48 10.03 -18.47 3.96
C SER A 48 9.84 -17.01 3.52
N LEU A 49 10.85 -16.41 2.88
CA LEU A 49 10.75 -15.05 2.34
C LEU A 49 9.65 -14.92 1.29
N ILE A 50 9.58 -15.85 0.34
CA ILE A 50 8.54 -15.86 -0.70
C ILE A 50 7.15 -16.00 -0.06
N GLY A 51 6.98 -16.97 0.85
CA GLY A 51 5.72 -17.20 1.53
C GLY A 51 5.24 -15.98 2.32
N VAL A 52 6.12 -15.35 3.09
CA VAL A 52 5.82 -14.12 3.83
C VAL A 52 5.46 -12.98 2.88
N SER A 53 6.23 -12.79 1.81
CA SER A 53 5.98 -11.72 0.83
C SER A 53 4.63 -11.86 0.14
N ILE A 54 4.24 -13.07 -0.25
CA ILE A 54 2.94 -13.35 -0.85
C ILE A 54 1.82 -13.03 0.15
N ASN A 55 1.92 -13.54 1.39
CA ASN A 55 0.89 -13.31 2.41
C ASN A 55 0.75 -11.81 2.73
N CYS A 56 1.85 -11.08 2.92
CA CYS A 56 1.82 -9.64 3.16
C CYS A 56 1.19 -8.89 1.99
N THR A 57 1.45 -9.32 0.75
CA THR A 57 0.87 -8.70 -0.45
C THR A 57 -0.63 -8.95 -0.53
N VAL A 58 -1.10 -10.18 -0.30
CA VAL A 58 -2.54 -10.51 -0.29
C VAL A 58 -3.28 -9.68 0.77
N ILE A 59 -2.74 -9.61 1.99
CA ILE A 59 -3.29 -8.77 3.06
C ILE A 59 -3.30 -7.30 2.63
N GLY A 60 -2.22 -6.82 2.01
CA GLY A 60 -2.12 -5.46 1.49
C GLY A 60 -3.16 -5.14 0.42
N TYR A 61 -3.45 -6.08 -0.49
CA TYR A 61 -4.56 -5.95 -1.45
C TYR A 61 -5.89 -5.84 -0.76
N PHE A 62 -6.16 -6.71 0.22
CA PHE A 62 -7.40 -6.65 1.00
C PHE A 62 -7.58 -5.28 1.64
N PHE A 63 -6.58 -4.76 2.35
CA PHE A 63 -6.63 -3.42 2.94
C PHE A 63 -6.76 -2.31 1.90
N THR A 64 -6.10 -2.41 0.76
CA THR A 64 -6.19 -1.38 -0.29
C THR A 64 -7.59 -1.33 -0.89
N TRP A 65 -8.22 -2.46 -1.18
CA TRP A 65 -9.54 -2.50 -1.78
C TRP A 65 -10.66 -2.16 -0.80
N PHE A 66 -10.63 -2.69 0.41
CA PHE A 66 -11.74 -2.55 1.35
C PHE A 66 -11.61 -1.35 2.29
N TYR A 67 -10.41 -0.83 2.49
CA TYR A 67 -10.16 0.30 3.37
C TYR A 67 -9.67 1.53 2.61
N ALA A 68 -8.58 1.43 1.84
CA ALA A 68 -7.95 2.60 1.23
C ALA A 68 -8.80 3.20 0.09
N LEU A 69 -9.39 2.39 -0.79
CA LEU A 69 -10.23 2.87 -1.87
C LEU A 69 -11.47 3.65 -1.38
N PRO A 70 -12.31 3.11 -0.48
CA PRO A 70 -13.44 3.89 0.08
C PRO A 70 -12.98 5.19 0.73
N LEU A 71 -11.86 5.16 1.48
CA LEU A 71 -11.32 6.34 2.13
C LEU A 71 -10.88 7.40 1.11
N VAL A 72 -10.25 7.00 0.01
CA VAL A 72 -9.87 7.91 -1.08
C VAL A 72 -11.09 8.61 -1.67
N PHE A 73 -12.18 7.90 -1.90
CA PHE A 73 -13.43 8.52 -2.38
C PHE A 73 -13.98 9.53 -1.38
N ILE A 74 -13.96 9.22 -0.09
CA ILE A 74 -14.39 10.14 0.98
C ILE A 74 -13.49 11.38 1.00
N LEU A 75 -12.16 11.21 0.99
CA LEU A 75 -11.20 12.31 0.98
C LEU A 75 -11.36 13.21 -0.25
N ARG A 76 -11.66 12.63 -1.41
CA ARG A 76 -11.96 13.41 -2.63
C ARG A 76 -13.25 14.20 -2.50
N ARG A 77 -14.32 13.57 -2.01
CA ARG A 77 -15.61 14.26 -1.80
C ARG A 77 -15.48 15.44 -0.84
N LEU A 78 -14.54 15.35 0.12
CA LEU A 78 -14.24 16.41 1.09
C LEU A 78 -13.21 17.44 0.58
N ASN A 79 -12.74 17.34 -0.68
CA ASN A 79 -11.65 18.15 -1.23
C ASN A 79 -10.33 18.09 -0.40
N ARG A 80 -10.11 17.01 0.33
CA ARG A 80 -8.95 16.79 1.20
C ARG A 80 -8.00 15.69 0.69
N PHE A 81 -8.02 15.39 -0.60
CA PHE A 81 -7.11 14.43 -1.21
C PHE A 81 -5.69 14.99 -1.27
N ARG A 82 -4.92 14.83 -0.18
CA ARG A 82 -3.52 15.26 -0.06
C ARG A 82 -2.67 14.10 0.47
N LEU A 83 -1.39 14.07 0.07
CA LEU A 83 -0.43 13.03 0.48
C LEU A 83 -0.45 12.76 2.00
N ARG A 84 -0.44 13.82 2.82
CA ARG A 84 -0.43 13.69 4.29
C ARG A 84 -1.58 12.85 4.86
N TYR A 85 -2.78 12.97 4.30
CA TYR A 85 -3.94 12.20 4.76
C TYR A 85 -3.86 10.74 4.33
N LEU A 86 -3.30 10.48 3.14
CA LEU A 86 -3.08 9.11 2.67
C LEU A 86 -1.98 8.40 3.46
N LEU A 87 -0.90 9.10 3.80
CA LEU A 87 0.16 8.54 4.64
C LEU A 87 -0.34 8.22 6.04
N LEU A 88 -1.14 9.11 6.66
CA LEU A 88 -1.79 8.85 7.94
C LEU A 88 -2.73 7.64 7.83
N ALA A 89 -3.54 7.58 6.79
CA ALA A 89 -4.42 6.44 6.55
C ALA A 89 -3.65 5.12 6.38
N GLY A 90 -2.52 5.13 5.66
CA GLY A 90 -1.64 3.97 5.51
C GLY A 90 -0.99 3.52 6.82
N ALA A 91 -0.82 4.44 7.79
CA ALA A 91 -0.28 4.13 9.11
C ALA A 91 -1.31 3.53 10.09
N ILE A 92 -2.60 3.82 9.92
CA ILE A 92 -3.67 3.41 10.84
C ILE A 92 -3.68 1.88 11.11
N PRO A 93 -3.60 0.99 10.11
CA PRO A 93 -3.61 -0.44 10.35
C PRO A 93 -2.50 -0.91 11.32
N ALA A 94 -1.31 -0.29 11.22
CA ALA A 94 -0.20 -0.61 12.10
C ALA A 94 -0.45 -0.25 13.57
N LEU A 95 -1.26 0.77 13.83
CA LEU A 95 -1.59 1.21 15.19
C LEU A 95 -2.57 0.28 15.89
N PHE A 96 -3.38 -0.45 15.14
CA PHE A 96 -4.36 -1.40 15.71
C PHE A 96 -3.77 -2.78 16.00
N LEU A 97 -2.68 -3.18 15.35
CA LEU A 97 -2.06 -4.49 15.52
C LEU A 97 -1.64 -4.82 16.95
N PRO A 98 -1.04 -3.89 17.75
CA PRO A 98 -0.63 -4.19 19.13
C PRO A 98 -1.79 -4.52 20.06
N TYR A 99 -3.00 -4.04 19.72
CA TYR A 99 -4.20 -4.30 20.53
C TYR A 99 -4.76 -5.70 20.30
N TRP A 100 -4.44 -6.33 19.16
CA TRP A 100 -4.99 -7.65 18.83
C TRP A 100 -4.21 -8.78 19.49
N GLN A 101 -2.86 -8.70 19.55
CA GLN A 101 -1.99 -9.70 20.21
C GLN A 101 -0.69 -9.05 20.67
N ALA A 102 -0.31 -9.28 21.94
CA ALA A 102 0.91 -8.71 22.52
C ALA A 102 2.21 -9.13 21.79
N GLU A 103 2.20 -10.32 21.17
CA GLU A 103 3.33 -10.86 20.40
C GLU A 103 3.58 -10.11 19.07
N TRP A 104 2.61 -9.34 18.59
CA TRP A 104 2.67 -8.65 17.30
C TRP A 104 3.34 -7.26 17.36
N LYS A 105 3.88 -6.87 18.51
CA LYS A 105 4.58 -5.58 18.66
C LYS A 105 5.72 -5.40 17.65
N ILE A 106 6.45 -6.50 17.35
CA ILE A 106 7.55 -6.50 16.36
C ILE A 106 7.03 -6.28 14.93
N SER A 107 5.81 -6.73 14.66
CA SER A 107 5.20 -6.62 13.31
C SER A 107 4.65 -5.22 13.00
N CYS A 108 4.52 -4.33 14.00
CA CYS A 108 3.99 -2.98 13.78
C CYS A 108 4.86 -2.16 12.82
N LEU A 109 6.18 -2.23 12.96
CA LEU A 109 7.11 -1.47 12.13
C LEU A 109 7.06 -1.89 10.65
N PRO A 110 7.15 -3.19 10.30
CA PRO A 110 6.95 -3.65 8.93
C PRO A 110 5.61 -3.23 8.32
N VAL A 111 4.51 -3.38 9.08
CA VAL A 111 3.18 -2.99 8.59
C VAL A 111 3.05 -1.49 8.41
N LEU A 112 3.62 -0.70 9.30
CA LEU A 112 3.69 0.75 9.18
C LEU A 112 4.43 1.16 7.90
N ILE A 113 5.59 0.59 7.64
CA ILE A 113 6.39 0.88 6.44
C ILE A 113 5.65 0.41 5.18
N ALA A 114 5.05 -0.77 5.19
CA ALA A 114 4.24 -1.28 4.08
C ALA A 114 3.06 -0.36 3.77
N GLY A 115 2.32 0.07 4.78
CA GLY A 115 1.17 0.96 4.64
C GLY A 115 1.54 2.35 4.11
N ILE A 116 2.60 2.95 4.66
CA ILE A 116 3.11 4.27 4.22
C ILE A 116 3.63 4.20 2.78
N SER A 117 4.43 3.18 2.44
CA SER A 117 4.97 3.04 1.08
C SER A 117 3.88 2.76 0.06
N THR A 118 2.89 1.92 0.38
CA THR A 118 1.73 1.67 -0.48
C THR A 118 0.92 2.96 -0.71
N ALA A 119 0.65 3.73 0.35
CA ALA A 119 -0.05 5.01 0.25
C ALA A 119 0.72 6.05 -0.59
N TYR A 120 2.04 6.11 -0.46
CA TYR A 120 2.88 6.98 -1.27
C TYR A 120 2.87 6.58 -2.75
N VAL A 121 3.05 5.29 -3.06
CA VAL A 121 3.03 4.79 -4.45
C VAL A 121 1.65 5.01 -5.07
N PHE A 122 0.58 4.73 -4.33
CA PHE A 122 -0.79 5.00 -4.77
C PHE A 122 -0.99 6.49 -5.14
N TRP A 123 -0.54 7.39 -4.27
CA TRP A 123 -0.63 8.84 -4.51
C TRP A 123 0.16 9.27 -5.76
N ARG A 124 1.39 8.75 -5.92
CA ARG A 124 2.23 9.04 -7.10
C ARG A 124 1.58 8.56 -8.39
N LEU A 125 1.08 7.32 -8.40
CA LEU A 125 0.42 6.75 -9.58
C LEU A 125 -0.85 7.52 -9.97
N THR A 126 -1.66 7.91 -8.97
CA THR A 126 -2.88 8.69 -9.23
C THR A 126 -2.57 10.08 -9.76
N ASN A 127 -1.61 10.79 -9.18
CA ASN A 127 -1.23 12.13 -9.68
C ASN A 127 -0.62 12.04 -11.08
N PHE A 128 0.32 11.12 -11.32
CA PHE A 128 0.90 10.93 -12.65
C PHE A 128 -0.17 10.63 -13.71
N GLY A 129 -1.13 9.76 -13.39
CA GLY A 129 -2.23 9.45 -14.30
C GLY A 129 -3.14 10.64 -14.56
N MET A 130 -3.43 11.45 -13.55
CA MET A 130 -4.24 12.68 -13.69
C MET A 130 -3.52 13.75 -14.50
N ASP A 131 -2.22 13.96 -14.29
CA ASP A 131 -1.41 14.92 -15.06
C ASP A 131 -1.36 14.53 -16.53
N ARG A 132 -1.24 13.23 -16.84
CA ARG A 132 -1.28 12.74 -18.23
C ARG A 132 -2.64 12.95 -18.89
N LEU A 133 -3.74 12.79 -18.16
CA LEU A 133 -5.07 13.09 -18.68
C LEU A 133 -5.23 14.59 -18.97
N ALA A 134 -4.76 15.47 -18.08
CA ALA A 134 -4.83 16.91 -18.26
C ALA A 134 -4.03 17.35 -19.50
N GLN A 135 -2.83 16.79 -19.72
CA GLN A 135 -2.02 17.06 -20.90
C GLN A 135 -2.69 16.58 -22.20
N ALA A 136 -3.41 15.46 -22.16
CA ALA A 136 -4.12 14.95 -23.33
C ALA A 136 -5.36 15.78 -23.70
N GLU A 137 -5.95 16.48 -22.71
CA GLU A 137 -7.09 17.40 -22.94
C GLU A 137 -6.64 18.78 -23.47
N HIS A 138 -5.44 19.22 -23.13
CA HIS A 138 -4.86 20.50 -23.57
C HIS A 138 -3.47 20.28 -24.19
N PRO A 139 -3.41 19.76 -25.45
CA PRO A 139 -2.14 19.63 -26.13
C PRO A 139 -1.49 21.02 -26.29
N PRO A 140 -0.15 21.13 -26.12
CA PRO A 140 0.54 22.38 -26.36
C PRO A 140 0.21 22.87 -27.77
N THR A 141 -0.27 24.09 -27.85
CA THR A 141 -0.44 24.81 -29.14
C THR A 141 0.93 25.32 -29.56
N ASP A 142 1.59 24.62 -30.47
CA ASP A 142 2.80 25.09 -31.16
C ASP A 142 2.49 26.28 -32.07
#